data_58e971541e4466ecbd711dc3af3a0b2f
#
_entry.id   58e971541e4466ecbd711dc3af3a0b2f
#
_cell.length_a   1.000
_cell.length_b   1.000
_cell.length_c   1.000
_cell.angle_alpha   90.00
_cell.angle_beta   90.00
_cell.angle_gamma   90.00
#
_symmetry.space_group_name_H-M   'P 1'
#
loop_
_entity.id
_entity.type
_entity.pdbx_description
1 polymer ?
#
loop_
_entity_poly.entity_id
_entity_poly.type
_entity_poly.pdbx_seq_one_letter_code
_entity_poly.pdbx_strand_id
1 'polypeptide(L)'
;ISAGESGPLHLEINLTRSKFEELADSLIKRTMEPTRQAMKDAGLSNSDIDEVILVGGSTRIPAVQDAVKKEIGKEPHKGVNPDEVVAMGAAIQGGVITGDVKDVVLLDVTPLSLGIEIMGGRMNTLIERNTTIPTSKSQVYSTAADNQPAVDIHVLQGERPMASDNKTLGRFQLTDIPPAPRGVPQIEVTFDIDKNGI
;
A
#
# COMPACT_ATOMS: atom_id res chain seq x y z
N ILE A 1 -16.66 -31.67 14.89
CA ILE A 1 -16.66 -32.95 15.64
C ILE A 1 -15.34 -33.04 16.39
N SER A 2 -15.40 -33.22 17.68
CA SER A 2 -14.23 -33.43 18.55
C SER A 2 -14.46 -34.68 19.43
N ALA A 3 -13.39 -35.32 19.84
CA ALA A 3 -13.44 -36.44 20.79
C ALA A 3 -13.45 -35.89 22.23
N GLY A 4 -14.42 -36.23 23.02
CA GLY A 4 -14.49 -36.00 24.47
C GLY A 4 -14.32 -37.28 25.25
N GLU A 5 -14.10 -37.18 26.57
CA GLU A 5 -13.97 -38.36 27.46
C GLU A 5 -15.20 -39.29 27.44
N SER A 6 -16.38 -38.72 27.15
CA SER A 6 -17.66 -39.43 27.08
C SER A 6 -18.14 -39.76 25.67
N GLY A 7 -17.32 -39.57 24.64
CA GLY A 7 -17.65 -39.81 23.24
C GLY A 7 -17.54 -38.57 22.33
N PRO A 8 -18.00 -38.66 21.09
CA PRO A 8 -17.91 -37.55 20.14
C PRO A 8 -18.75 -36.34 20.57
N LEU A 9 -18.13 -35.16 20.54
CA LEU A 9 -18.81 -33.89 20.76
C LEU A 9 -19.27 -33.30 19.43
N HIS A 10 -20.49 -32.84 19.34
CA HIS A 10 -21.06 -32.21 18.15
C HIS A 10 -21.41 -30.78 18.49
N LEU A 11 -21.13 -29.88 17.54
CA LEU A 11 -21.58 -28.50 17.54
C LEU A 11 -22.49 -28.29 16.33
N GLU A 12 -23.73 -27.94 16.56
CA GLU A 12 -24.70 -27.57 15.53
C GLU A 12 -25.25 -26.18 15.86
N ILE A 13 -24.97 -25.24 15.01
CA ILE A 13 -25.36 -23.83 15.19
C ILE A 13 -25.98 -23.32 13.90
N ASN A 14 -27.15 -22.69 14.00
CA ASN A 14 -27.77 -21.96 12.92
C ASN A 14 -27.25 -20.51 12.92
N LEU A 15 -26.43 -20.15 11.92
CA LEU A 15 -25.98 -18.79 11.71
C LEU A 15 -26.90 -18.10 10.68
N THR A 16 -27.70 -17.14 11.14
CA THR A 16 -28.55 -16.34 10.25
C THR A 16 -27.69 -15.26 9.53
N ARG A 17 -28.15 -14.82 8.36
CA ARG A 17 -27.53 -13.70 7.65
C ARG A 17 -27.41 -12.45 8.53
N SER A 18 -28.48 -12.08 9.24
CA SER A 18 -28.45 -10.90 10.10
C SER A 18 -27.41 -11.01 11.21
N LYS A 19 -27.24 -12.20 11.81
CA LYS A 19 -26.21 -12.39 12.84
C LYS A 19 -24.80 -12.35 12.26
N PHE A 20 -24.59 -12.88 11.06
CA PHE A 20 -23.33 -12.77 10.35
C PHE A 20 -22.99 -11.30 10.05
N GLU A 21 -23.94 -10.54 9.51
CA GLU A 21 -23.77 -9.13 9.18
C GLU A 21 -23.52 -8.27 10.43
N GLU A 22 -24.19 -8.55 11.54
CA GLU A 22 -23.94 -7.92 12.85
C GLU A 22 -22.48 -8.14 13.30
N LEU A 23 -22.00 -9.38 13.23
CA LEU A 23 -20.64 -9.74 13.62
C LEU A 23 -19.57 -9.12 12.69
N ALA A 24 -19.88 -8.96 11.41
CA ALA A 24 -18.97 -8.42 10.39
C ALA A 24 -19.02 -6.87 10.28
N ASP A 25 -20.01 -6.21 10.88
CA ASP A 25 -20.29 -4.78 10.70
C ASP A 25 -19.06 -3.88 10.93
N SER A 26 -18.32 -4.13 12.01
CA SER A 26 -17.12 -3.35 12.33
C SER A 26 -16.02 -3.50 11.28
N LEU A 27 -15.88 -4.68 10.69
CA LEU A 27 -14.91 -4.96 9.63
C LEU A 27 -15.32 -4.26 8.33
N ILE A 28 -16.59 -4.34 7.98
CA ILE A 28 -17.15 -3.67 6.79
C ILE A 28 -16.97 -2.15 6.89
N LYS A 29 -17.32 -1.56 8.03
CA LYS A 29 -17.15 -0.12 8.26
C LYS A 29 -15.69 0.34 8.12
N ARG A 30 -14.73 -0.46 8.57
CA ARG A 30 -13.31 -0.15 8.45
C ARG A 30 -12.82 -0.10 7.00
N THR A 31 -13.48 -0.77 6.06
CA THR A 31 -13.09 -0.72 4.64
C THR A 31 -13.47 0.60 3.96
N MET A 32 -14.39 1.36 4.55
CA MET A 32 -14.82 2.64 3.96
C MET A 32 -13.78 3.74 4.11
N GLU A 33 -12.97 3.72 5.16
CA GLU A 33 -11.94 4.75 5.36
C GLU A 33 -10.85 4.73 4.28
N PRO A 34 -10.24 3.58 3.92
CA PRO A 34 -9.34 3.51 2.77
C PRO A 34 -9.99 3.95 1.45
N THR A 35 -11.28 3.65 1.26
CA THR A 35 -12.01 4.07 0.06
C THR A 35 -12.11 5.59 -0.03
N ARG A 36 -12.50 6.26 1.06
CA ARG A 36 -12.55 7.72 1.14
C ARG A 36 -11.18 8.35 0.95
N GLN A 37 -10.15 7.75 1.55
CA GLN A 37 -8.79 8.26 1.42
C GLN A 37 -8.29 8.16 -0.02
N ALA A 38 -8.57 7.05 -0.71
CA ALA A 38 -8.21 6.89 -2.13
C ALA A 38 -8.91 7.93 -3.02
N MET A 39 -10.21 8.17 -2.78
CA MET A 39 -10.96 9.22 -3.49
C MET A 39 -10.36 10.61 -3.27
N LYS A 40 -10.03 10.92 -2.00
CA LYS A 40 -9.40 12.20 -1.63
C LYS A 40 -8.02 12.35 -2.28
N ASP A 41 -7.20 11.33 -2.29
CA ASP A 41 -5.86 11.35 -2.89
C ASP A 41 -5.93 11.54 -4.41
N ALA A 42 -6.94 10.95 -5.05
CA ALA A 42 -7.22 11.15 -6.47
C ALA A 42 -7.83 12.53 -6.80
N GLY A 43 -8.29 13.27 -5.78
CA GLY A 43 -9.00 14.54 -5.99
C GLY A 43 -10.37 14.37 -6.67
N LEU A 44 -10.98 13.18 -6.55
CA LEU A 44 -12.23 12.81 -7.19
C LEU A 44 -13.40 12.86 -6.21
N SER A 45 -14.55 13.27 -6.72
CA SER A 45 -15.85 13.15 -6.07
C SER A 45 -16.60 11.91 -6.54
N ASN A 46 -17.68 11.54 -5.86
CA ASN A 46 -18.52 10.40 -6.26
C ASN A 46 -19.11 10.56 -7.68
N SER A 47 -19.32 11.78 -8.14
CA SER A 47 -19.83 12.07 -9.49
C SER A 47 -18.80 11.76 -10.59
N ASP A 48 -17.52 11.80 -10.25
CA ASP A 48 -16.41 11.58 -11.19
C ASP A 48 -16.11 10.08 -11.40
N ILE A 49 -16.73 9.20 -10.60
CA ILE A 49 -16.57 7.75 -10.75
C ILE A 49 -17.53 7.26 -11.85
N ASP A 50 -17.01 6.66 -12.89
CA ASP A 50 -17.83 6.08 -13.96
C ASP A 50 -18.42 4.75 -13.53
N GLU A 51 -17.60 3.83 -13.03
CA GLU A 51 -17.99 2.48 -12.63
C GLU A 51 -17.36 2.06 -11.30
N VAL A 52 -18.06 1.20 -10.57
CA VAL A 52 -17.57 0.54 -9.35
C VAL A 52 -17.43 -0.94 -9.61
N ILE A 53 -16.19 -1.44 -9.54
CA ILE A 53 -15.89 -2.85 -9.74
C ILE A 53 -15.46 -3.46 -8.42
N LEU A 54 -16.11 -4.54 -8.01
CA LEU A 54 -15.80 -5.27 -6.78
C LEU A 54 -14.92 -6.48 -7.09
N VAL A 55 -13.84 -6.63 -6.33
CA VAL A 55 -12.83 -7.68 -6.51
C VAL A 55 -12.60 -8.43 -5.20
N GLY A 56 -12.43 -9.75 -5.31
CA GLY A 56 -12.21 -10.65 -4.18
C GLY A 56 -13.51 -11.23 -3.60
N GLY A 57 -13.45 -12.46 -3.09
CA GLY A 57 -14.60 -13.21 -2.63
C GLY A 57 -15.42 -12.54 -1.53
N SER A 58 -14.79 -11.77 -0.63
CA SER A 58 -15.48 -11.04 0.43
C SER A 58 -16.46 -9.98 -0.08
N THR A 59 -16.27 -9.49 -1.32
CA THR A 59 -17.19 -8.53 -1.95
C THR A 59 -18.51 -9.15 -2.39
N ARG A 60 -18.64 -10.46 -2.30
CA ARG A 60 -19.93 -11.17 -2.50
C ARG A 60 -20.88 -11.00 -1.31
N ILE A 61 -20.38 -10.54 -0.15
CA ILE A 61 -21.20 -10.27 1.04
C ILE A 61 -22.14 -9.10 0.71
N PRO A 62 -23.47 -9.30 0.78
CA PRO A 62 -24.41 -8.24 0.43
C PRO A 62 -24.20 -6.94 1.21
N ALA A 63 -23.92 -7.03 2.51
CA ALA A 63 -23.65 -5.85 3.33
C ALA A 63 -22.40 -5.05 2.87
N VAL A 64 -21.40 -5.70 2.26
CA VAL A 64 -20.26 -5.01 1.62
C VAL A 64 -20.73 -4.26 0.38
N GLN A 65 -21.53 -4.90 -0.47
CA GLN A 65 -22.06 -4.25 -1.68
C GLN A 65 -22.94 -3.05 -1.33
N ASP A 66 -23.81 -3.20 -0.34
CA ASP A 66 -24.68 -2.12 0.16
C ASP A 66 -23.86 -0.96 0.75
N ALA A 67 -22.78 -1.26 1.49
CA ALA A 67 -21.91 -0.25 2.07
C ALA A 67 -21.20 0.56 0.97
N VAL A 68 -20.63 -0.11 -0.04
CA VAL A 68 -19.98 0.54 -1.18
C VAL A 68 -20.97 1.37 -1.99
N LYS A 69 -22.15 0.82 -2.29
CA LYS A 69 -23.21 1.56 -2.98
C LYS A 69 -23.62 2.82 -2.23
N LYS A 70 -23.76 2.72 -0.90
CA LYS A 70 -24.10 3.87 -0.05
C LYS A 70 -22.99 4.92 -0.04
N GLU A 71 -21.72 4.50 -0.01
CA GLU A 71 -20.56 5.40 0.03
C GLU A 71 -20.35 6.15 -1.28
N ILE A 72 -20.37 5.41 -2.41
CA ILE A 72 -20.09 5.97 -3.74
C ILE A 72 -21.36 6.52 -4.43
N GLY A 73 -22.54 6.03 -4.06
CA GLY A 73 -23.81 6.42 -4.69
C GLY A 73 -24.10 5.71 -6.02
N LYS A 74 -23.29 4.73 -6.41
CA LYS A 74 -23.45 3.94 -7.64
C LYS A 74 -23.57 2.44 -7.36
N GLU A 75 -24.36 1.75 -8.19
CA GLU A 75 -24.48 0.29 -8.14
C GLU A 75 -23.18 -0.36 -8.60
N PRO A 76 -22.62 -1.30 -7.86
CA PRO A 76 -21.45 -2.04 -8.31
C PRO A 76 -21.74 -2.83 -9.59
N HIS A 77 -20.77 -2.82 -10.52
CA HIS A 77 -20.86 -3.53 -11.79
C HIS A 77 -20.91 -5.05 -11.55
N LYS A 78 -21.85 -5.74 -12.23
CA LYS A 78 -22.10 -7.18 -12.04
C LYS A 78 -21.51 -8.06 -13.15
N GLY A 79 -20.88 -7.47 -14.15
CA GLY A 79 -20.36 -8.18 -15.31
C GLY A 79 -19.00 -8.88 -15.11
N VAL A 80 -18.37 -8.69 -13.94
CA VAL A 80 -17.05 -9.23 -13.64
C VAL A 80 -17.16 -10.22 -12.50
N ASN A 81 -16.57 -11.42 -12.67
CA ASN A 81 -16.46 -12.38 -11.58
C ASN A 81 -15.37 -11.93 -10.60
N PRO A 82 -15.72 -11.58 -9.34
CA PRO A 82 -14.77 -11.05 -8.38
C PRO A 82 -13.67 -12.05 -7.95
N ASP A 83 -13.86 -13.34 -8.19
CA ASP A 83 -12.89 -14.38 -7.85
C ASP A 83 -11.86 -14.60 -8.97
N GLU A 84 -12.20 -14.26 -10.22
CA GLU A 84 -11.40 -14.56 -11.42
C GLU A 84 -10.74 -13.32 -12.02
N VAL A 85 -11.24 -12.13 -11.74
CA VAL A 85 -10.81 -10.88 -12.40
C VAL A 85 -9.32 -10.58 -12.23
N VAL A 86 -8.72 -10.97 -11.12
CA VAL A 86 -7.26 -10.80 -10.90
C VAL A 86 -6.47 -11.70 -11.84
N ALA A 87 -6.90 -12.95 -12.02
CA ALA A 87 -6.27 -13.86 -12.95
C ALA A 87 -6.42 -13.40 -14.42
N MET A 88 -7.59 -12.86 -14.77
CA MET A 88 -7.81 -12.23 -16.08
C MET A 88 -6.89 -11.03 -16.31
N GLY A 89 -6.76 -10.15 -15.32
CA GLY A 89 -5.86 -9.01 -15.37
C GLY A 89 -4.39 -9.44 -15.54
N ALA A 90 -3.97 -10.46 -14.82
CA ALA A 90 -2.62 -11.03 -14.94
C ALA A 90 -2.37 -11.61 -16.35
N ALA A 91 -3.35 -12.28 -16.94
CA ALA A 91 -3.25 -12.80 -18.30
C ALA A 91 -3.14 -11.67 -19.35
N ILE A 92 -3.93 -10.60 -19.19
CA ILE A 92 -3.87 -9.40 -20.05
C ILE A 92 -2.48 -8.75 -19.93
N GLN A 93 -1.97 -8.58 -18.72
CA GLN A 93 -0.64 -8.03 -18.49
C GLN A 93 0.46 -8.91 -19.09
N GLY A 94 0.31 -10.22 -19.02
CA GLY A 94 1.17 -11.17 -19.74
C GLY A 94 1.19 -10.88 -21.24
N GLY A 95 0.02 -10.69 -21.86
CA GLY A 95 -0.11 -10.33 -23.27
C GLY A 95 0.51 -8.96 -23.61
N VAL A 96 0.46 -7.99 -22.70
CA VAL A 96 1.15 -6.70 -22.86
C VAL A 96 2.67 -6.88 -22.87
N ILE A 97 3.20 -7.71 -21.96
CA ILE A 97 4.65 -7.99 -21.86
C ILE A 97 5.17 -8.72 -23.10
N THR A 98 4.39 -9.67 -23.65
CA THR A 98 4.75 -10.41 -24.88
C THR A 98 4.54 -9.59 -26.15
N GLY A 99 3.81 -8.48 -26.08
CA GLY A 99 3.49 -7.61 -27.21
C GLY A 99 2.25 -8.04 -28.00
N ASP A 100 1.49 -9.02 -27.51
CA ASP A 100 0.23 -9.50 -28.12
C ASP A 100 -0.91 -8.51 -27.85
N VAL A 101 -0.89 -7.82 -26.72
CA VAL A 101 -1.85 -6.77 -26.35
C VAL A 101 -1.14 -5.42 -26.39
N LYS A 102 -1.65 -4.48 -27.21
CA LYS A 102 -1.02 -3.16 -27.44
C LYS A 102 -1.89 -1.99 -27.03
N ASP A 103 -3.14 -2.23 -26.71
CA ASP A 103 -4.15 -1.20 -26.49
C ASP A 103 -4.33 -0.86 -25.00
N VAL A 104 -3.55 -1.52 -24.12
CA VAL A 104 -3.63 -1.35 -22.67
C VAL A 104 -2.28 -0.92 -22.12
N VAL A 105 -2.26 0.15 -21.33
CA VAL A 105 -1.09 0.61 -20.57
C VAL A 105 -1.46 0.59 -19.10
N LEU A 106 -0.71 -0.19 -18.31
CA LEU A 106 -0.79 -0.16 -16.85
C LEU A 106 0.30 0.77 -16.33
N LEU A 107 -0.12 1.81 -15.59
CA LEU A 107 0.77 2.66 -14.81
C LEU A 107 0.51 2.36 -13.34
N ASP A 108 1.54 1.91 -12.65
CA ASP A 108 1.49 1.64 -11.22
C ASP A 108 2.13 2.78 -10.42
N VAL A 109 1.87 2.82 -9.13
CA VAL A 109 2.33 3.87 -8.23
C VAL A 109 2.88 3.27 -6.94
N THR A 110 3.73 4.04 -6.25
CA THR A 110 4.16 3.70 -4.89
C THR A 110 2.99 3.86 -3.91
N PRO A 111 2.69 2.87 -3.07
CA PRO A 111 1.56 2.96 -2.14
C PRO A 111 1.85 3.87 -0.93
N LEU A 112 3.12 4.00 -0.54
CA LEU A 112 3.58 4.77 0.61
C LEU A 112 4.86 5.54 0.28
N SER A 113 5.06 6.67 0.95
CA SER A 113 6.27 7.48 0.83
C SER A 113 7.50 6.72 1.31
N LEU A 114 8.62 6.95 0.63
CA LEU A 114 9.92 6.40 0.96
C LEU A 114 10.89 7.52 1.30
N GLY A 115 11.72 7.31 2.29
CA GLY A 115 12.70 8.29 2.72
C GLY A 115 13.70 7.75 3.71
N ILE A 116 14.46 8.65 4.31
CA ILE A 116 15.46 8.33 5.34
C ILE A 116 15.23 9.14 6.60
N GLU A 117 15.73 8.62 7.72
CA GLU A 117 15.83 9.37 8.96
C GLU A 117 16.91 10.48 8.85
N ILE A 118 16.56 11.66 9.29
CA ILE A 118 17.47 12.79 9.42
C ILE A 118 17.59 13.24 10.89
N MET A 119 18.47 14.24 11.14
CA MET A 119 18.66 14.80 12.46
C MET A 119 17.34 15.14 13.16
N GLY A 120 17.26 14.80 14.45
CA GLY A 120 16.06 14.99 15.24
C GLY A 120 15.05 13.85 15.15
N GLY A 121 15.43 12.69 14.57
CA GLY A 121 14.55 11.52 14.48
C GLY A 121 13.37 11.71 13.52
N ARG A 122 13.49 12.60 12.55
CA ARG A 122 12.45 12.91 11.58
C ARG A 122 12.67 12.14 10.26
N MET A 123 11.57 11.81 9.60
CA MET A 123 11.63 11.28 8.23
C MET A 123 11.76 12.41 7.22
N ASN A 124 12.74 12.31 6.33
CA ASN A 124 12.84 13.11 5.11
C ASN A 124 12.40 12.24 3.93
N THR A 125 11.32 12.62 3.27
CA THR A 125 10.75 11.89 2.15
C THR A 125 11.53 12.21 0.86
N LEU A 126 11.95 11.19 0.13
CA LEU A 126 12.57 11.30 -1.19
C LEU A 126 11.57 10.99 -2.31
N ILE A 127 10.78 9.91 -2.14
CA ILE A 127 9.72 9.54 -3.08
C ILE A 127 8.40 9.60 -2.33
N GLU A 128 7.49 10.43 -2.79
CA GLU A 128 6.18 10.56 -2.20
C GLU A 128 5.25 9.42 -2.64
N ARG A 129 4.29 9.05 -1.78
CA ARG A 129 3.22 8.10 -2.15
C ARG A 129 2.50 8.57 -3.41
N ASN A 130 1.93 7.63 -4.13
CA ASN A 130 1.25 7.86 -5.40
C ASN A 130 2.18 8.39 -6.53
N THR A 131 3.50 8.28 -6.37
CA THR A 131 4.44 8.54 -7.47
C THR A 131 4.40 7.38 -8.46
N THR A 132 4.21 7.69 -9.73
CA THR A 132 4.22 6.69 -10.81
C THR A 132 5.58 6.00 -10.90
N ILE A 133 5.58 4.69 -11.05
CA ILE A 133 6.77 3.87 -11.23
C ILE A 133 6.90 3.39 -12.70
N PRO A 134 8.13 3.19 -13.21
CA PRO A 134 9.42 3.32 -12.53
C PRO A 134 9.80 4.77 -12.21
N THR A 135 10.55 4.98 -11.12
CA THR A 135 11.02 6.31 -10.71
C THR A 135 12.36 6.24 -10.02
N SER A 136 13.13 7.30 -10.13
CA SER A 136 14.42 7.49 -9.42
C SER A 136 14.47 8.88 -8.82
N LYS A 137 14.91 8.98 -7.56
CA LYS A 137 15.11 10.24 -6.84
C LYS A 137 16.38 10.19 -6.02
N SER A 138 17.19 11.24 -6.16
CA SER A 138 18.43 11.45 -5.40
C SER A 138 18.33 12.69 -4.54
N GLN A 139 18.95 12.64 -3.39
CA GLN A 139 19.18 13.81 -2.53
C GLN A 139 20.54 13.72 -1.87
N VAL A 140 21.22 14.87 -1.80
CA VAL A 140 22.53 14.98 -1.16
C VAL A 140 22.34 15.38 0.31
N TYR A 141 23.02 14.66 1.17
CA TYR A 141 23.09 14.88 2.62
C TYR A 141 24.53 15.15 3.02
N SER A 142 24.76 15.46 4.29
CA SER A 142 26.10 15.72 4.80
C SER A 142 26.27 15.21 6.23
N THR A 143 27.50 15.31 6.75
CA THR A 143 27.83 14.95 8.13
C THR A 143 27.29 15.98 9.13
N ALA A 144 26.94 15.51 10.33
CA ALA A 144 26.43 16.34 11.43
C ALA A 144 27.53 16.83 12.38
N ALA A 145 28.71 16.19 12.35
CA ALA A 145 29.86 16.50 13.20
C ALA A 145 31.14 16.63 12.37
N ASP A 146 32.10 17.38 12.92
CA ASP A 146 33.44 17.51 12.31
C ASP A 146 34.15 16.14 12.36
N ASN A 147 34.87 15.83 11.28
CA ASN A 147 35.64 14.59 11.13
C ASN A 147 34.81 13.31 11.39
N GLN A 148 33.53 13.33 11.09
CA GLN A 148 32.65 12.17 11.23
C GLN A 148 33.04 11.09 10.22
N PRO A 149 33.48 9.88 10.69
CA PRO A 149 34.03 8.86 9.79
C PRO A 149 32.97 8.01 9.12
N ALA A 150 31.70 8.05 9.62
CA ALA A 150 30.62 7.23 9.12
C ALA A 150 29.26 7.92 9.31
N VAL A 151 28.29 7.55 8.50
CA VAL A 151 26.89 7.94 8.66
C VAL A 151 25.99 6.71 8.62
N ASP A 152 24.99 6.69 9.47
CA ASP A 152 23.94 5.66 9.44
C ASP A 152 22.81 6.13 8.54
N ILE A 153 22.42 5.27 7.60
CA ILE A 153 21.31 5.51 6.70
C ILE A 153 20.17 4.58 7.11
N HIS A 154 19.13 5.17 7.66
CA HIS A 154 17.93 4.47 8.10
C HIS A 154 16.82 4.69 7.09
N VAL A 155 16.50 3.65 6.30
CA VAL A 155 15.50 3.68 5.25
C VAL A 155 14.13 3.39 5.82
N LEU A 156 13.18 4.26 5.47
CA LEU A 156 11.84 4.29 6.04
C LEU A 156 10.75 4.30 4.97
N GLN A 157 9.62 3.72 5.31
CA GLN A 157 8.40 3.76 4.53
C GLN A 157 7.23 4.20 5.40
N GLY A 158 6.47 5.20 4.98
CA GLY A 158 5.27 5.68 5.65
C GLY A 158 5.05 7.18 5.52
N GLU A 159 3.99 7.65 6.19
CA GLU A 159 3.51 9.03 6.09
C GLU A 159 3.69 9.83 7.39
N ARG A 160 4.34 9.27 8.39
CA ARG A 160 4.49 9.90 9.70
C ARG A 160 5.71 10.82 9.74
N PRO A 161 5.64 11.99 10.41
CA PRO A 161 6.78 12.92 10.50
C PRO A 161 7.99 12.36 11.24
N MET A 162 7.74 11.49 12.26
CA MET A 162 8.82 10.88 13.05
C MET A 162 9.25 9.55 12.46
N ALA A 163 10.56 9.31 12.42
CA ALA A 163 11.14 8.08 11.90
C ALA A 163 10.66 6.83 12.67
N SER A 164 10.53 6.94 13.99
CA SER A 164 10.06 5.86 14.88
C SER A 164 8.64 5.37 14.56
N ASP A 165 7.82 6.21 13.95
CA ASP A 165 6.42 5.93 13.68
C ASP A 165 6.20 5.34 12.27
N ASN A 166 7.29 5.21 11.49
CA ASN A 166 7.29 4.66 10.15
C ASN A 166 7.90 3.26 10.13
N LYS A 167 7.63 2.52 9.06
CA LYS A 167 8.19 1.19 8.87
C LYS A 167 9.66 1.28 8.47
N THR A 168 10.54 0.67 9.24
CA THR A 168 11.93 0.45 8.84
C THR A 168 12.00 -0.57 7.72
N LEU A 169 12.61 -0.19 6.60
CA LEU A 169 12.93 -1.10 5.49
C LEU A 169 14.35 -1.64 5.62
N GLY A 170 15.28 -0.84 6.12
CA GLY A 170 16.66 -1.25 6.33
C GLY A 170 17.47 -0.19 7.05
N ARG A 171 18.62 -0.62 7.57
CA ARG A 171 19.67 0.25 8.12
C ARG A 171 21.01 -0.21 7.58
N PHE A 172 21.81 0.73 7.14
CA PHE A 172 23.18 0.47 6.71
C PHE A 172 24.05 1.67 7.03
N GLN A 173 25.33 1.43 7.12
CA GLN A 173 26.31 2.44 7.47
C GLN A 173 27.25 2.69 6.29
N LEU A 174 27.41 3.95 5.90
CA LEU A 174 28.46 4.38 5.02
C LEU A 174 29.68 4.74 5.88
N THR A 175 30.80 4.02 5.68
CA THR A 175 32.06 4.19 6.40
C THR A 175 33.12 4.86 5.54
N ASP A 176 34.28 5.11 6.11
CA ASP A 176 35.46 5.63 5.43
C ASP A 176 35.25 7.03 4.78
N ILE A 177 34.43 7.85 5.43
CA ILE A 177 34.25 9.24 5.04
C ILE A 177 35.54 10.01 5.40
N PRO A 178 36.20 10.69 4.43
CA PRO A 178 37.38 11.46 4.71
C PRO A 178 37.16 12.55 5.76
N PRO A 179 38.15 12.78 6.66
CA PRO A 179 38.03 13.85 7.65
C PRO A 179 37.77 15.22 6.99
N ALA A 180 36.69 15.86 7.41
CA ALA A 180 36.30 17.19 6.93
C ALA A 180 35.42 17.88 7.96
N PRO A 181 35.28 19.22 7.94
CA PRO A 181 34.29 19.93 8.73
C PRO A 181 32.85 19.41 8.45
N ARG A 182 32.00 19.47 9.46
CA ARG A 182 30.55 19.13 9.30
C ARG A 182 29.95 19.92 8.14
N GLY A 183 29.06 19.26 7.38
CA GLY A 183 28.37 19.88 6.25
C GLY A 183 29.19 19.95 4.96
N VAL A 184 30.49 19.58 4.95
CA VAL A 184 31.36 19.58 3.77
C VAL A 184 31.24 18.27 2.97
N PRO A 185 31.27 17.05 3.58
CA PRO A 185 31.09 15.83 2.83
C PRO A 185 29.73 15.79 2.14
N GLN A 186 29.71 15.34 0.89
CA GLN A 186 28.49 15.17 0.11
C GLN A 186 28.17 13.68 0.00
N ILE A 187 27.02 13.29 0.59
CA ILE A 187 26.55 11.92 0.64
C ILE A 187 25.27 11.87 -0.16
N GLU A 188 25.35 11.33 -1.36
CA GLU A 188 24.17 11.17 -2.22
C GLU A 188 23.45 9.88 -1.85
N VAL A 189 22.16 9.99 -1.58
CA VAL A 189 21.26 8.87 -1.38
C VAL A 189 20.28 8.83 -2.55
N THR A 190 20.27 7.73 -3.27
CA THR A 190 19.38 7.50 -4.40
C THR A 190 18.40 6.38 -4.09
N PHE A 191 17.12 6.62 -4.38
CA PHE A 191 16.07 5.63 -4.38
C PHE A 191 15.68 5.34 -5.81
N ASP A 192 15.81 4.08 -6.22
CA ASP A 192 15.34 3.59 -7.51
C ASP A 192 14.21 2.60 -7.28
N ILE A 193 13.11 2.78 -8.00
CA ILE A 193 11.99 1.82 -8.01
C ILE A 193 11.77 1.42 -9.47
N ASP A 194 11.90 0.14 -9.74
CA ASP A 194 11.66 -0.41 -11.06
C ASP A 194 10.16 -0.54 -11.38
N LYS A 195 9.84 -1.01 -12.58
CA LYS A 195 8.46 -1.25 -13.03
C LYS A 195 7.72 -2.34 -12.24
N ASN A 196 8.43 -3.15 -11.44
CA ASN A 196 7.85 -4.20 -10.60
C ASN A 196 7.66 -3.73 -9.15
N GLY A 197 8.03 -2.49 -8.84
CA GLY A 197 7.92 -1.93 -7.50
C GLY A 197 9.07 -2.32 -6.56
N ILE A 198 10.20 -2.76 -7.10
CA ILE A 198 11.41 -3.17 -6.35
C ILE A 198 12.47 -2.11 -6.47
#